data_f6f8249bc401849ae0850dd4717a792f
#
_entry.id   f6f8249bc401849ae0850dd4717a792f
#
_cell.length_a   1.000
_cell.length_b   1.000
_cell.length_c   1.000
_cell.angle_alpha   90.00
_cell.angle_beta   90.00
_cell.angle_gamma   90.00
#
_symmetry.space_group_name_H-M   'P 1'
#
loop_
_entity.id
_entity.type
_entity.pdbx_description
1 polymer ?
#
loop_
_entity_poly.entity_id
_entity_poly.type
_entity_poly.pdbx_seq_one_letter_code
_entity_poly.pdbx_strand_id
1 'polypeptide(L)'
;MSLPQNKRFAARRLLCLLLALAFGLALAGGGNSASSEPAVQDQEQVLTDDALYELTAEKVDQPLDGAGAAIALAVGAEGTDIGAGAAVWHGVQTFCSNFNYTAQQFTAADTSLDAAKAALNSAAQSGAGLVLCYGSEMAAALYDIQDNYPTVNYLMIGDEPHSEDYTDYRTSANVHCVLFREEQAAY
;
A
#
# COMPACT_ATOMS: atom_id res chain seq x y z
N MET A 1 4.12 40.48 -0.20
CA MET A 1 3.76 40.86 1.20
C MET A 1 3.00 39.68 1.78
N SER A 2 3.71 38.77 2.44
CA SER A 2 3.15 37.49 2.95
C SER A 2 2.72 37.69 4.41
N LEU A 3 1.47 37.34 4.69
CA LEU A 3 0.89 37.39 6.04
C LEU A 3 1.55 36.30 6.94
N PRO A 4 1.85 36.61 8.20
CA PRO A 4 2.53 35.68 9.10
C PRO A 4 1.64 34.47 9.42
N GLN A 5 2.27 33.30 9.42
CA GLN A 5 1.64 31.98 9.62
C GLN A 5 0.74 31.86 10.87
N ASN A 6 0.97 32.65 11.88
CA ASN A 6 0.25 32.60 13.15
C ASN A 6 -1.24 33.00 13.05
N LYS A 7 -1.65 33.72 12.01
CA LYS A 7 -3.08 34.10 11.81
C LYS A 7 -3.91 32.99 11.15
N ARG A 8 -3.27 32.02 10.48
CA ARG A 8 -4.00 30.90 9.84
C ARG A 8 -4.45 29.84 10.84
N PHE A 9 -3.70 29.65 11.93
CA PHE A 9 -4.08 28.72 13.01
C PHE A 9 -5.23 29.24 13.88
N ALA A 10 -5.29 30.55 14.11
CA ALA A 10 -6.38 31.17 14.88
C ALA A 10 -7.74 31.11 14.14
N ALA A 11 -7.70 31.27 12.79
CA ALA A 11 -8.91 31.22 11.98
C ALA A 11 -9.51 29.82 11.88
N ARG A 12 -8.66 28.77 11.84
CA ARG A 12 -9.11 27.37 11.84
C ARG A 12 -9.72 26.93 13.17
N ARG A 13 -9.18 27.38 14.30
CA ARG A 13 -9.73 27.09 15.64
C ARG A 13 -11.04 27.79 15.88
N LEU A 14 -11.23 29.00 15.34
CA LEU A 14 -12.48 29.77 15.46
C LEU A 14 -13.58 29.12 14.59
N LEU A 15 -13.26 28.58 13.42
CA LEU A 15 -14.23 27.91 12.56
C LEU A 15 -14.74 26.61 13.17
N CYS A 16 -13.87 25.82 13.82
CA CYS A 16 -14.28 24.60 14.52
C CYS A 16 -15.16 24.90 15.76
N LEU A 17 -14.91 26.00 16.46
CA LEU A 17 -15.73 26.40 17.61
C LEU A 17 -17.12 26.91 17.20
N LEU A 18 -17.27 27.55 16.05
CA LEU A 18 -18.57 28.01 15.53
C LEU A 18 -19.42 26.84 15.00
N LEU A 19 -18.83 25.79 14.47
CA LEU A 19 -19.56 24.58 14.07
C LEU A 19 -20.06 23.77 15.28
N ALA A 20 -19.34 23.78 16.41
CA ALA A 20 -19.78 23.10 17.63
C ALA A 20 -20.95 23.80 18.33
N LEU A 21 -21.11 25.12 18.15
CA LEU A 21 -22.21 25.87 18.75
C LEU A 21 -23.54 25.77 17.97
N ALA A 22 -23.48 25.40 16.69
CA ALA A 22 -24.70 25.26 15.87
C ALA A 22 -25.46 23.93 16.12
N PHE A 23 -24.84 22.97 16.79
CA PHE A 23 -25.47 21.66 17.11
C PHE A 23 -26.11 21.60 18.50
N GLY A 24 -25.98 22.62 19.31
CA GLY A 24 -26.43 22.66 20.73
C GLY A 24 -27.83 23.21 20.98
N LEU A 25 -28.59 23.68 19.99
CA LEU A 25 -29.85 24.39 20.20
C LEU A 25 -31.11 23.70 19.66
N ALA A 26 -31.12 22.43 19.40
CA ALA A 26 -32.30 21.72 18.89
C ALA A 26 -32.85 20.62 19.83
N LEU A 27 -32.71 20.78 21.17
CA LEU A 27 -33.28 19.84 22.15
C LEU A 27 -33.99 20.58 23.28
N ALA A 28 -35.11 21.25 22.94
CA ALA A 28 -36.13 21.62 23.93
C ALA A 28 -37.52 21.63 23.26
N GLY A 29 -38.26 20.53 23.36
CA GLY A 29 -39.63 20.42 22.90
C GLY A 29 -40.19 19.00 23.02
N GLY A 30 -40.70 18.67 24.15
CA GLY A 30 -41.71 17.78 24.67
C GLY A 30 -42.21 16.54 23.93
N GLY A 31 -42.09 15.38 24.60
CA GLY A 31 -43.15 14.41 24.82
C GLY A 31 -43.47 13.42 23.70
N ASN A 32 -43.01 12.19 23.76
CA ASN A 32 -43.80 10.99 24.04
C ASN A 32 -42.93 9.70 23.76
N SER A 33 -43.14 8.72 24.61
CA SER A 33 -42.43 7.46 24.65
C SER A 33 -42.60 6.65 23.38
N ALA A 34 -41.48 6.31 22.70
CA ALA A 34 -41.30 5.08 21.95
C ALA A 34 -39.79 4.80 21.92
N SER A 35 -39.41 3.70 22.52
CA SER A 35 -38.04 3.15 22.45
C SER A 35 -37.70 2.85 20.99
N SER A 36 -36.86 3.68 20.43
CA SER A 36 -36.17 3.36 19.19
C SER A 36 -34.67 3.52 19.50
N GLU A 37 -33.97 2.40 19.50
CA GLU A 37 -32.53 2.35 19.42
C GLU A 37 -32.04 3.34 18.35
N PRO A 38 -30.96 4.09 18.60
CA PRO A 38 -30.35 4.87 17.56
C PRO A 38 -29.83 3.88 16.51
N ALA A 39 -30.45 3.88 15.33
CA ALA A 39 -29.88 3.25 14.17
C ALA A 39 -28.49 3.86 13.97
N VAL A 40 -27.45 3.11 14.29
CA VAL A 40 -26.11 3.36 13.81
C VAL A 40 -26.22 3.24 12.29
N GLN A 41 -26.32 4.38 11.62
CA GLN A 41 -26.11 4.43 10.19
C GLN A 41 -24.61 4.20 10.02
N ASP A 42 -24.25 2.93 9.92
CA ASP A 42 -22.99 2.50 9.31
C ASP A 42 -23.08 3.01 7.87
N GLN A 43 -22.58 4.21 7.62
CA GLN A 43 -22.32 4.67 6.28
C GLN A 43 -21.12 3.86 5.85
N GLU A 44 -21.39 2.72 5.21
CA GLU A 44 -20.43 1.98 4.43
C GLU A 44 -19.86 2.98 3.40
N GLN A 45 -18.75 3.58 3.74
CA GLN A 45 -18.05 4.50 2.86
C GLN A 45 -17.42 3.62 1.79
N VAL A 46 -18.14 3.44 0.69
CA VAL A 46 -17.59 2.77 -0.51
C VAL A 46 -16.42 3.64 -0.94
N LEU A 47 -15.22 3.20 -0.57
CA LEU A 47 -13.99 3.81 -1.07
C LEU A 47 -13.95 3.55 -2.58
N THR A 48 -14.03 4.61 -3.36
CA THR A 48 -13.80 4.53 -4.80
C THR A 48 -12.32 4.19 -5.04
N ASP A 49 -12.01 3.56 -6.16
CA ASP A 49 -10.64 3.23 -6.53
C ASP A 49 -9.72 4.46 -6.42
N ASP A 50 -10.18 5.63 -6.85
CA ASP A 50 -9.44 6.90 -6.72
C ASP A 50 -9.16 7.27 -5.25
N ALA A 51 -10.09 7.03 -4.33
CA ALA A 51 -9.89 7.31 -2.91
C ALA A 51 -8.88 6.34 -2.25
N LEU A 52 -8.83 5.08 -2.70
CA LEU A 52 -7.81 4.11 -2.28
C LEU A 52 -6.42 4.55 -2.75
N TYR A 53 -6.29 5.08 -3.95
CA TYR A 53 -5.01 5.59 -4.47
C TYR A 53 -4.56 6.87 -3.73
N GLU A 54 -5.49 7.72 -3.30
CA GLU A 54 -5.15 8.91 -2.50
C GLU A 54 -4.69 8.57 -1.09
N LEU A 55 -5.19 7.49 -0.47
CA LEU A 55 -4.75 7.01 0.85
C LEU A 55 -3.29 6.55 0.85
N THR A 56 -2.80 6.03 -0.28
CA THR A 56 -1.39 5.60 -0.42
C THR A 56 -0.44 6.78 -0.64
N ALA A 57 -0.97 7.98 -0.89
CA ALA A 57 -0.19 9.19 -1.10
C ALA A 57 0.00 10.02 0.19
N GLU A 58 -0.29 9.48 1.38
CA GLU A 58 0.03 10.18 2.62
C GLU A 58 1.52 10.52 2.67
N LYS A 59 1.77 11.82 2.73
CA LYS A 59 3.12 12.39 2.70
C LYS A 59 3.91 11.88 3.89
N VAL A 60 4.98 11.17 3.60
CA VAL A 60 6.04 10.92 4.58
C VAL A 60 6.55 12.29 5.04
N ASP A 61 6.55 12.57 6.33
CA ASP A 61 6.96 13.86 6.92
C ASP A 61 8.42 14.25 6.65
N GLN A 62 9.20 13.35 6.08
CA GLN A 62 10.58 13.56 5.63
C GLN A 62 10.61 13.64 4.09
N PRO A 63 11.31 14.61 3.51
CA PRO A 63 11.50 14.65 2.07
C PRO A 63 12.35 13.43 1.65
N LEU A 64 11.69 12.42 1.06
CA LEU A 64 12.34 11.29 0.42
C LEU A 64 12.68 11.73 -1.01
N ASP A 65 13.94 11.65 -1.37
CA ASP A 65 14.40 11.86 -2.74
C ASP A 65 15.23 10.66 -3.16
N GLY A 66 14.73 9.89 -4.10
CA GLY A 66 15.39 8.71 -4.64
C GLY A 66 16.57 9.03 -5.55
N ALA A 67 16.75 10.30 -5.91
CA ALA A 67 17.80 10.76 -6.84
C ALA A 67 17.87 9.93 -8.14
N GLY A 68 16.73 9.41 -8.60
CA GLY A 68 16.61 8.57 -9.79
C GLY A 68 16.98 7.10 -9.59
N ALA A 69 17.20 6.64 -8.35
CA ALA A 69 17.45 5.23 -8.06
C ALA A 69 16.29 4.36 -8.53
N ALA A 70 16.57 3.10 -8.90
CA ALA A 70 15.57 2.18 -9.42
C ALA A 70 14.90 1.41 -8.29
N ILE A 71 13.58 1.23 -8.42
CA ILE A 71 12.75 0.27 -7.71
C ILE A 71 12.17 -0.69 -8.74
N ALA A 72 12.29 -1.99 -8.52
CA ALA A 72 11.75 -3.01 -9.40
C ALA A 72 10.50 -3.66 -8.79
N LEU A 73 9.55 -4.06 -9.64
CA LEU A 73 8.44 -4.94 -9.31
C LEU A 73 8.60 -6.23 -10.09
N ALA A 74 8.64 -7.37 -9.40
CA ALA A 74 8.58 -8.70 -9.97
C ALA A 74 7.17 -9.30 -9.73
N VAL A 75 6.52 -9.76 -10.79
CA VAL A 75 5.16 -10.32 -10.77
C VAL A 75 5.06 -11.63 -11.53
N GLY A 76 4.07 -12.44 -11.18
CA GLY A 76 3.71 -13.66 -11.90
C GLY A 76 3.28 -13.43 -13.35
N ALA A 77 2.93 -14.50 -14.06
CA ALA A 77 2.56 -14.45 -15.47
C ALA A 77 1.30 -13.63 -15.79
N GLU A 78 0.43 -13.39 -14.80
CA GLU A 78 -0.74 -12.50 -14.97
C GLU A 78 -0.34 -11.05 -15.21
N GLY A 79 0.88 -10.66 -14.82
CA GLY A 79 1.41 -9.33 -15.06
C GLY A 79 0.72 -8.24 -14.23
N THR A 80 0.70 -7.04 -14.82
CA THR A 80 0.21 -5.82 -14.17
C THR A 80 -0.88 -5.10 -14.98
N ASP A 81 -1.50 -5.77 -15.94
CA ASP A 81 -2.50 -5.12 -16.79
C ASP A 81 -3.90 -5.12 -16.16
N ILE A 82 -4.17 -6.07 -15.26
CA ILE A 82 -5.47 -6.25 -14.62
C ILE A 82 -5.34 -6.62 -13.14
N GLY A 83 -6.44 -6.45 -12.40
CA GLY A 83 -6.56 -6.96 -11.03
C GLY A 83 -5.59 -6.33 -10.04
N ALA A 84 -5.22 -7.11 -9.04
CA ALA A 84 -4.36 -6.64 -7.96
C ALA A 84 -2.92 -6.35 -8.42
N GLY A 85 -2.42 -7.05 -9.43
CA GLY A 85 -1.12 -6.74 -10.05
C GLY A 85 -1.06 -5.32 -10.63
N ALA A 86 -2.15 -4.88 -11.30
CA ALA A 86 -2.29 -3.52 -11.81
C ALA A 86 -2.28 -2.49 -10.66
N ALA A 87 -2.99 -2.77 -9.57
CA ALA A 87 -3.04 -1.88 -8.41
C ALA A 87 -1.65 -1.74 -7.76
N VAL A 88 -0.94 -2.85 -7.57
CA VAL A 88 0.44 -2.83 -7.04
C VAL A 88 1.36 -2.01 -7.95
N TRP A 89 1.30 -2.24 -9.27
CA TRP A 89 2.12 -1.49 -10.22
C TRP A 89 1.82 0.01 -10.22
N HIS A 90 0.54 0.38 -10.18
CA HIS A 90 0.14 1.78 -10.05
C HIS A 90 0.69 2.42 -8.77
N GLY A 91 0.63 1.70 -7.64
CA GLY A 91 1.22 2.16 -6.38
C GLY A 91 2.73 2.41 -6.50
N VAL A 92 3.47 1.48 -7.13
CA VAL A 92 4.91 1.63 -7.37
C VAL A 92 5.20 2.84 -8.25
N GLN A 93 4.46 3.03 -9.35
CA GLN A 93 4.64 4.17 -10.24
C GLN A 93 4.36 5.50 -9.54
N THR A 94 3.28 5.55 -8.73
CA THR A 94 2.91 6.74 -7.96
C THR A 94 3.99 7.09 -6.95
N PHE A 95 4.48 6.11 -6.18
CA PHE A 95 5.58 6.32 -5.25
C PHE A 95 6.84 6.83 -5.96
N CYS A 96 7.24 6.17 -7.03
CA CYS A 96 8.43 6.54 -7.80
C CYS A 96 8.32 7.97 -8.36
N SER A 97 7.15 8.35 -8.89
CA SER A 97 6.90 9.70 -9.38
C SER A 97 6.97 10.76 -8.29
N ASN A 98 6.41 10.46 -7.10
CA ASN A 98 6.35 11.42 -6.00
C ASN A 98 7.70 11.65 -5.33
N PHE A 99 8.59 10.66 -5.36
CA PHE A 99 9.85 10.64 -4.60
C PHE A 99 11.09 10.52 -5.48
N ASN A 100 10.97 10.81 -6.78
CA ASN A 100 12.10 10.83 -7.73
C ASN A 100 12.86 9.50 -7.79
N TYR A 101 12.11 8.37 -7.86
CA TYR A 101 12.63 7.05 -8.18
C TYR A 101 12.27 6.65 -9.61
N THR A 102 12.92 5.63 -10.15
CA THR A 102 12.60 5.02 -11.44
C THR A 102 11.94 3.68 -11.21
N ALA A 103 10.72 3.46 -11.77
CA ALA A 103 10.02 2.20 -11.68
C ALA A 103 10.43 1.25 -12.82
N GLN A 104 10.68 -0.01 -12.50
CA GLN A 104 10.97 -1.10 -13.44
C GLN A 104 10.04 -2.29 -13.16
N GLN A 105 9.63 -3.01 -14.20
CA GLN A 105 8.75 -4.17 -14.09
C GLN A 105 9.37 -5.39 -14.73
N PHE A 106 9.21 -6.53 -14.06
CA PHE A 106 9.67 -7.84 -14.50
C PHE A 106 8.55 -8.85 -14.32
N THR A 107 8.04 -9.39 -15.43
CA THR A 107 6.93 -10.34 -15.45
C THR A 107 7.46 -11.73 -15.76
N ALA A 108 7.02 -12.75 -15.04
CA ALA A 108 7.31 -14.14 -15.37
C ALA A 108 6.71 -14.50 -16.73
N ALA A 109 7.42 -15.29 -17.53
CA ALA A 109 6.99 -15.68 -18.88
C ALA A 109 5.78 -16.63 -18.87
N ASP A 110 5.64 -17.42 -17.80
CA ASP A 110 4.55 -18.36 -17.54
C ASP A 110 4.42 -18.60 -16.02
N THR A 111 3.52 -19.47 -15.60
CA THR A 111 3.22 -19.79 -14.19
C THR A 111 4.21 -20.77 -13.56
N SER A 112 5.29 -21.13 -14.22
CA SER A 112 6.29 -22.05 -13.67
C SER A 112 7.18 -21.36 -12.64
N LEU A 113 7.64 -22.10 -11.65
CA LEU A 113 8.59 -21.60 -10.65
C LEU A 113 9.90 -21.13 -11.32
N ASP A 114 10.35 -21.78 -12.39
CA ASP A 114 11.56 -21.38 -13.12
C ASP A 114 11.38 -20.03 -13.82
N ALA A 115 10.20 -19.75 -14.41
CA ALA A 115 9.90 -18.45 -15.00
C ALA A 115 9.84 -17.35 -13.94
N ALA A 116 9.24 -17.63 -12.78
CA ALA A 116 9.20 -16.72 -11.65
C ALA A 116 10.61 -16.40 -11.13
N LYS A 117 11.46 -17.42 -10.96
CA LYS A 117 12.88 -17.25 -10.59
C LYS A 117 13.64 -16.42 -11.63
N ALA A 118 13.40 -16.63 -12.92
CA ALA A 118 14.06 -15.89 -13.99
C ALA A 118 13.67 -14.40 -13.95
N ALA A 119 12.39 -14.08 -13.75
CA ALA A 119 11.90 -12.70 -13.60
C ALA A 119 12.52 -12.03 -12.36
N LEU A 120 12.50 -12.73 -11.22
CA LEU A 120 13.03 -12.21 -9.97
C LEU A 120 14.56 -12.02 -9.99
N ASN A 121 15.30 -12.95 -10.61
CA ASN A 121 16.75 -12.79 -10.86
C ASN A 121 17.03 -11.58 -11.76
N SER A 122 16.23 -11.37 -12.81
CA SER A 122 16.37 -10.22 -13.69
C SER A 122 16.11 -8.90 -12.94
N ALA A 123 15.10 -8.87 -12.06
CA ALA A 123 14.82 -7.74 -11.19
C ALA A 123 15.98 -7.45 -10.23
N ALA A 124 16.54 -8.49 -9.58
CA ALA A 124 17.67 -8.34 -8.67
C ALA A 124 18.95 -7.86 -9.36
N GLN A 125 19.15 -8.22 -10.63
CA GLN A 125 20.32 -7.84 -11.43
C GLN A 125 20.14 -6.48 -12.14
N SER A 126 18.96 -5.89 -12.10
CA SER A 126 18.65 -4.63 -12.80
C SER A 126 19.34 -3.40 -12.22
N GLY A 127 19.97 -3.53 -11.05
CA GLY A 127 20.54 -2.41 -10.31
C GLY A 127 19.55 -1.74 -9.35
N ALA A 128 18.31 -2.26 -9.23
CA ALA A 128 17.36 -1.79 -8.23
C ALA A 128 17.83 -2.16 -6.81
N GLY A 129 17.82 -1.19 -5.90
CA GLY A 129 18.14 -1.42 -4.49
C GLY A 129 16.99 -2.05 -3.70
N LEU A 130 15.78 -1.95 -4.25
CA LEU A 130 14.55 -2.54 -3.70
C LEU A 130 13.80 -3.26 -4.82
N VAL A 131 13.45 -4.54 -4.57
CA VAL A 131 12.60 -5.34 -5.44
C VAL A 131 11.33 -5.69 -4.69
N LEU A 132 10.20 -5.22 -5.18
CA LEU A 132 8.88 -5.65 -4.72
C LEU A 132 8.51 -6.96 -5.42
N CYS A 133 7.92 -7.87 -4.69
CA CYS A 133 7.46 -9.18 -5.18
C CYS A 133 5.96 -9.29 -4.93
N TYR A 134 5.19 -9.67 -5.93
CA TYR A 134 3.75 -9.87 -5.80
C TYR A 134 3.30 -11.14 -6.52
N GLY A 135 2.52 -11.97 -5.80
CA GLY A 135 2.00 -13.25 -6.28
C GLY A 135 2.68 -14.46 -5.62
N SER A 136 1.93 -15.56 -5.47
CA SER A 136 2.41 -16.77 -4.80
C SER A 136 3.59 -17.42 -5.50
N GLU A 137 3.66 -17.35 -6.82
CA GLU A 137 4.80 -17.82 -7.60
C GLU A 137 6.07 -17.03 -7.26
N MET A 138 5.94 -15.73 -6.99
CA MET A 138 7.06 -14.89 -6.56
C MET A 138 7.50 -15.22 -5.13
N ALA A 139 6.57 -15.60 -4.23
CA ALA A 139 6.92 -16.05 -2.89
C ALA A 139 7.76 -17.33 -2.91
N ALA A 140 7.36 -18.32 -3.71
CA ALA A 140 8.14 -19.55 -3.90
C ALA A 140 9.50 -19.28 -4.56
N ALA A 141 9.55 -18.41 -5.58
CA ALA A 141 10.80 -18.03 -6.21
C ALA A 141 11.74 -17.29 -5.25
N LEU A 142 11.20 -16.38 -4.43
CA LEU A 142 11.97 -15.62 -3.45
C LEU A 142 12.52 -16.51 -2.34
N TYR A 143 11.78 -17.54 -1.91
CA TYR A 143 12.26 -18.55 -0.97
C TYR A 143 13.58 -19.17 -1.43
N ASP A 144 13.72 -19.48 -2.72
CA ASP A 144 14.89 -20.12 -3.27
C ASP A 144 16.06 -19.16 -3.51
N ILE A 145 15.80 -17.90 -3.88
CA ILE A 145 16.86 -17.00 -4.38
C ILE A 145 17.26 -15.87 -3.44
N GLN A 146 16.53 -15.65 -2.33
CA GLN A 146 16.72 -14.48 -1.46
C GLN A 146 18.16 -14.29 -0.95
N ASP A 147 18.92 -15.37 -0.78
CA ASP A 147 20.30 -15.33 -0.30
C ASP A 147 21.32 -15.06 -1.41
N ASN A 148 20.92 -15.17 -2.69
CA ASN A 148 21.82 -15.00 -3.83
C ASN A 148 22.20 -13.52 -4.05
N TYR A 149 21.38 -12.59 -3.54
CA TYR A 149 21.55 -11.15 -3.71
C TYR A 149 21.44 -10.41 -2.36
N PRO A 150 22.42 -10.54 -1.46
CA PRO A 150 22.32 -10.04 -0.09
C PRO A 150 22.31 -8.51 0.01
N THR A 151 22.64 -7.80 -1.06
CA THR A 151 22.62 -6.33 -1.13
C THR A 151 21.32 -5.76 -1.70
N VAL A 152 20.44 -6.61 -2.24
CA VAL A 152 19.12 -6.25 -2.71
C VAL A 152 18.12 -6.42 -1.57
N ASN A 153 17.32 -5.40 -1.30
CA ASN A 153 16.20 -5.53 -0.37
C ASN A 153 14.97 -6.02 -1.11
N TYR A 154 14.25 -6.96 -0.52
CA TYR A 154 13.00 -7.49 -1.06
C TYR A 154 11.82 -7.09 -0.19
N LEU A 155 10.71 -6.76 -0.81
CA LEU A 155 9.42 -6.53 -0.16
C LEU A 155 8.39 -7.48 -0.79
N MET A 156 8.06 -8.56 -0.08
CA MET A 156 6.99 -9.48 -0.48
C MET A 156 5.64 -8.91 -0.06
N ILE A 157 4.69 -8.84 -0.98
CA ILE A 157 3.36 -8.25 -0.78
C ILE A 157 2.32 -9.35 -0.86
N GLY A 158 1.55 -9.52 0.22
CA GLY A 158 0.42 -10.43 0.31
C GLY A 158 0.78 -11.88 0.65
N ASP A 159 2.07 -12.21 0.78
CA ASP A 159 2.53 -13.56 1.09
C ASP A 159 3.86 -13.52 1.85
N GLU A 160 4.35 -14.70 2.27
CA GLU A 160 5.69 -14.92 2.84
C GLU A 160 6.48 -15.88 1.96
N PRO A 161 7.81 -15.76 1.85
CA PRO A 161 8.60 -16.72 1.11
C PRO A 161 8.46 -18.15 1.68
N HIS A 162 8.05 -19.06 0.82
CA HIS A 162 7.75 -20.45 1.18
C HIS A 162 8.28 -21.44 0.13
N SER A 163 8.48 -22.71 0.53
CA SER A 163 8.74 -23.80 -0.41
C SER A 163 7.54 -23.99 -1.35
N GLU A 164 7.78 -24.56 -2.55
CA GLU A 164 6.73 -24.77 -3.55
C GLU A 164 5.52 -25.55 -3.02
N ASP A 165 5.75 -26.46 -2.07
CA ASP A 165 4.72 -27.28 -1.43
C ASP A 165 4.14 -26.68 -0.14
N TYR A 166 4.50 -25.44 0.21
CA TYR A 166 4.05 -24.72 1.43
C TYR A 166 4.41 -25.43 2.75
N THR A 167 5.42 -26.31 2.75
CA THR A 167 5.81 -27.03 3.97
C THR A 167 6.86 -26.30 4.79
N ASP A 168 7.56 -25.34 4.19
CA ASP A 168 8.61 -24.55 4.83
C ASP A 168 8.52 -23.06 4.45
N TYR A 169 8.78 -22.17 5.42
CA TYR A 169 8.76 -20.74 5.28
C TYR A 169 10.06 -20.15 5.79
N ARG A 170 10.63 -19.22 5.04
CA ARG A 170 11.91 -18.63 5.41
C ARG A 170 12.07 -17.21 4.87
N THR A 171 12.45 -16.29 5.74
CA THR A 171 12.82 -14.92 5.40
C THR A 171 14.26 -14.63 5.78
N SER A 172 15.06 -14.18 4.81
CA SER A 172 16.43 -13.69 5.06
C SER A 172 16.39 -12.23 5.56
N ALA A 173 17.51 -11.75 6.08
CA ALA A 173 17.60 -10.42 6.71
C ALA A 173 17.27 -9.24 5.77
N ASN A 174 17.38 -9.46 4.46
CA ASN A 174 17.07 -8.49 3.40
C ASN A 174 15.66 -8.65 2.82
N VAL A 175 14.80 -9.49 3.43
CA VAL A 175 13.42 -9.73 3.00
C VAL A 175 12.46 -9.18 4.04
N HIS A 176 11.48 -8.42 3.59
CA HIS A 176 10.37 -7.90 4.38
C HIS A 176 9.05 -8.35 3.77
N CYS A 177 8.05 -8.68 4.61
CA CYS A 177 6.75 -9.13 4.14
C CYS A 177 5.66 -8.16 4.61
N VAL A 178 4.71 -7.86 3.74
CA VAL A 178 3.48 -7.12 4.06
C VAL A 178 2.31 -8.07 3.88
N LEU A 179 1.71 -8.47 4.99
CA LEU A 179 0.54 -9.34 5.02
C LEU A 179 -0.70 -8.51 5.31
N PHE A 180 -1.78 -8.77 4.59
CA PHE A 180 -3.07 -8.15 4.84
C PHE A 180 -3.88 -9.03 5.80
N ARG A 181 -4.58 -8.39 6.75
CA ARG A 181 -5.51 -9.09 7.63
C ARG A 181 -6.86 -9.22 6.93
N GLU A 182 -6.97 -10.19 6.05
CA GLU A 182 -8.17 -10.43 5.26
C GLU A 182 -9.40 -10.76 6.14
N GLU A 183 -9.18 -11.35 7.31
CA GLU A 183 -10.26 -11.61 8.28
C GLU A 183 -10.94 -10.34 8.78
N GLN A 184 -10.29 -9.17 8.72
CA GLN A 184 -10.89 -7.90 9.12
C GLN A 184 -11.80 -7.30 8.03
N ALA A 185 -11.64 -7.72 6.80
CA ALA A 185 -12.49 -7.28 5.68
C ALA A 185 -13.81 -8.07 5.59
N ALA A 186 -13.93 -9.16 6.33
CA ALA A 186 -15.09 -10.04 6.31
C ALA A 186 -16.17 -9.71 7.37
N TYR A 187 -16.00 -8.64 8.16
CA TYR A 187 -16.95 -8.22 9.22
C TYR A 187 -17.68 -6.95 8.85
#